data_dcddbb860d76a0337ca3e89acefeefa1
#
_entry.id   dcddbb860d76a0337ca3e89acefeefa1
#
_cell.length_a   1.000
_cell.length_b   1.000
_cell.length_c   1.000
_cell.angle_alpha   90.00
_cell.angle_beta   90.00
_cell.angle_gamma   90.00
#
_symmetry.space_group_name_H-M   'P 1'
#
loop_
_entity.id
_entity.type
_entity.pdbx_description
1 polymer ?
#
loop_
_entity_poly.entity_id
_entity_poly.type
_entity_poly.pdbx_seq_one_letter_code
_entity_poly.pdbx_strand_id
1 'polypeptide(L)'
;GFLGGSALIVAALTLAVGFAAQDVLSNFVAGVFIVQDRNFNIDDWIEWDGNAGFIDDIGFRVTRIRTFDNETITVPNTELATNAVTNRMSNDTLRISTTFGIGYADDIDETTRILLDAAAEHGDIVADPEPSVRVAGLADTAIDLQARFWIADPDREEFSVTRSEYIRTVTERCREAGIDLSTTSQHSISGDLTVEDVGEA
;
A
#
# COMPACT_ATOMS: atom_id res chain seq x y z
N GLY A 1 44.93 7.22 49.69
CA GLY A 1 44.95 7.06 48.22
C GLY A 1 44.25 5.83 47.66
N PHE A 2 44.06 4.76 48.41
CA PHE A 2 43.44 3.51 47.90
C PHE A 2 41.95 3.61 47.60
N LEU A 3 41.19 4.39 48.37
CA LEU A 3 39.74 4.54 48.23
C LEU A 3 39.34 5.35 46.96
N GLY A 4 40.19 6.29 46.57
CA GLY A 4 39.92 7.09 45.35
C GLY A 4 40.13 6.30 44.04
N GLY A 5 41.08 5.37 44.01
CA GLY A 5 41.38 4.54 42.84
C GLY A 5 40.26 3.49 42.60
N SER A 6 39.74 2.88 43.67
CA SER A 6 38.68 1.89 43.52
C SER A 6 37.34 2.53 43.07
N ALA A 7 37.02 3.73 43.53
CA ALA A 7 35.83 4.47 43.09
C ALA A 7 35.90 4.81 41.60
N LEU A 8 37.04 5.20 41.11
CA LEU A 8 37.24 5.50 39.67
C LEU A 8 37.07 4.24 38.79
N ILE A 9 37.62 3.11 39.24
CA ILE A 9 37.48 1.83 38.53
C ILE A 9 36.04 1.39 38.49
N VAL A 10 35.31 1.46 39.61
CA VAL A 10 33.88 1.13 39.69
C VAL A 10 33.07 2.03 38.78
N ALA A 11 33.34 3.34 38.77
CA ALA A 11 32.64 4.27 37.89
C ALA A 11 32.90 3.97 36.41
N ALA A 12 34.15 3.65 36.03
CA ALA A 12 34.49 3.27 34.67
C ALA A 12 33.85 1.97 34.22
N LEU A 13 33.82 0.96 35.10
CA LEU A 13 33.13 -0.31 34.83
C LEU A 13 31.62 -0.14 34.70
N THR A 14 31.00 0.67 35.57
CA THR A 14 29.56 0.97 35.51
C THR A 14 29.22 1.66 34.19
N LEU A 15 30.03 2.62 33.74
CA LEU A 15 29.83 3.30 32.47
C LEU A 15 29.98 2.33 31.28
N ALA A 16 31.00 1.48 31.31
CA ALA A 16 31.23 0.49 30.27
C ALA A 16 30.09 -0.51 30.15
N VAL A 17 29.57 -1.02 31.27
CA VAL A 17 28.40 -1.91 31.31
C VAL A 17 27.13 -1.17 30.85
N GLY A 18 26.96 0.10 31.24
CA GLY A 18 25.84 0.94 30.78
C GLY A 18 25.81 1.10 29.27
N PHE A 19 26.96 1.39 28.65
CA PHE A 19 27.05 1.45 27.18
C PHE A 19 26.84 0.09 26.52
N ALA A 20 27.36 -0.98 27.08
CA ALA A 20 27.18 -2.32 26.53
C ALA A 20 25.72 -2.79 26.60
N ALA A 21 24.95 -2.32 27.58
CA ALA A 21 23.52 -2.67 27.75
C ALA A 21 22.57 -1.70 27.06
N GLN A 22 23.04 -0.59 26.51
CA GLN A 22 22.23 0.49 25.98
C GLN A 22 21.22 0.01 24.91
N ASP A 23 21.68 -0.77 23.93
CA ASP A 23 20.83 -1.24 22.85
C ASP A 23 19.72 -2.19 23.33
N VAL A 24 20.05 -3.04 24.29
CA VAL A 24 19.05 -3.96 24.88
C VAL A 24 18.00 -3.18 25.63
N LEU A 25 18.41 -2.20 26.44
CA LEU A 25 17.49 -1.36 27.21
C LEU A 25 16.63 -0.47 26.29
N SER A 26 17.19 0.12 25.27
CA SER A 26 16.45 0.92 24.29
C SER A 26 15.37 0.10 23.60
N ASN A 27 15.70 -1.09 23.13
CA ASN A 27 14.72 -1.99 22.48
C ASN A 27 13.64 -2.47 23.44
N PHE A 28 14.00 -2.72 24.71
CA PHE A 28 13.03 -3.08 25.74
C PHE A 28 12.03 -1.95 26.00
N VAL A 29 12.52 -0.73 26.18
CA VAL A 29 11.67 0.45 26.39
C VAL A 29 10.80 0.72 25.17
N ALA A 30 11.35 0.63 23.97
CA ALA A 30 10.59 0.75 22.73
C ALA A 30 9.47 -0.31 22.64
N GLY A 31 9.75 -1.57 23.00
CA GLY A 31 8.74 -2.63 23.03
C GLY A 31 7.60 -2.35 23.99
N VAL A 32 7.89 -1.79 25.18
CA VAL A 32 6.87 -1.37 26.13
C VAL A 32 5.97 -0.27 25.54
N PHE A 33 6.55 0.71 24.85
CA PHE A 33 5.77 1.77 24.21
C PHE A 33 4.93 1.24 23.06
N ILE A 34 5.47 0.36 22.20
CA ILE A 34 4.72 -0.26 21.09
C ILE A 34 3.50 -1.02 21.61
N VAL A 35 3.65 -1.83 22.66
CA VAL A 35 2.53 -2.59 23.26
C VAL A 35 1.45 -1.69 23.87
N GLN A 36 1.81 -0.48 24.32
CA GLN A 36 0.85 0.49 24.87
C GLN A 36 0.20 1.39 23.80
N ASP A 37 0.74 1.41 22.60
CA ASP A 37 0.20 2.20 21.50
C ASP A 37 -0.98 1.48 20.86
N ARG A 38 -2.13 2.17 20.79
CA ARG A 38 -3.36 1.66 20.17
C ARG A 38 -3.23 1.42 18.68
N ASN A 39 -2.21 2.01 18.06
CA ASN A 39 -1.94 1.86 16.63
C ASN A 39 -1.05 0.65 16.30
N PHE A 40 -0.72 -0.18 17.30
CA PHE A 40 0.09 -1.38 17.12
C PHE A 40 -0.57 -2.56 17.84
N ASN A 41 -1.30 -3.38 17.09
CA ASN A 41 -1.89 -4.60 17.63
C ASN A 41 -1.34 -5.81 16.89
N ILE A 42 -1.43 -6.99 17.51
CA ILE A 42 -1.18 -8.25 16.82
C ILE A 42 -2.21 -8.38 15.70
N ASP A 43 -1.79 -8.93 14.57
CA ASP A 43 -2.51 -9.05 13.32
C ASP A 43 -2.72 -7.73 12.55
N ASP A 44 -2.26 -6.58 13.04
CA ASP A 44 -2.28 -5.34 12.26
C ASP A 44 -1.38 -5.44 11.02
N TRP A 45 -1.91 -5.01 9.87
CA TRP A 45 -1.13 -4.83 8.65
C TRP A 45 -0.38 -3.50 8.69
N ILE A 46 0.95 -3.59 8.79
CA ILE A 46 1.83 -2.43 8.80
C ILE A 46 2.77 -2.38 7.59
N GLU A 47 3.17 -1.17 7.25
CA GLU A 47 4.19 -0.88 6.24
C GLU A 47 5.25 0.04 6.86
N TRP A 48 6.54 -0.30 6.68
CA TRP A 48 7.68 0.47 7.17
C TRP A 48 8.88 0.24 6.26
N ASP A 49 9.65 1.25 6.01
CA ASP A 49 10.92 1.21 5.24
C ASP A 49 10.88 0.32 3.97
N GLY A 50 9.77 0.39 3.23
CA GLY A 50 9.55 -0.42 2.02
C GLY A 50 9.15 -1.88 2.27
N ASN A 51 9.03 -2.31 3.51
CA ASN A 51 8.52 -3.62 3.90
C ASN A 51 7.03 -3.53 4.25
N ALA A 52 6.34 -4.68 4.20
CA ALA A 52 4.95 -4.79 4.62
C ALA A 52 4.65 -6.19 5.18
N GLY A 53 3.76 -6.27 6.17
CA GLY A 53 3.33 -7.54 6.75
C GLY A 53 2.41 -7.36 7.95
N PHE A 54 2.05 -8.48 8.56
CA PHE A 54 1.22 -8.53 9.77
C PHE A 54 2.08 -8.67 11.01
N ILE A 55 1.76 -7.94 12.07
CA ILE A 55 2.39 -8.10 13.36
C ILE A 55 1.99 -9.45 13.93
N ASP A 56 2.95 -10.38 14.05
CA ASP A 56 2.72 -11.73 14.55
C ASP A 56 2.98 -11.81 16.07
N ASP A 57 4.00 -11.09 16.55
CA ASP A 57 4.37 -11.05 17.96
C ASP A 57 5.20 -9.79 18.27
N ILE A 58 4.93 -9.19 19.44
CA ILE A 58 5.70 -8.05 19.96
C ILE A 58 6.47 -8.53 21.20
N GLY A 59 7.74 -8.86 21.00
CA GLY A 59 8.62 -9.30 22.07
C GLY A 59 9.32 -8.15 22.79
N PHE A 60 10.10 -8.47 23.83
CA PHE A 60 10.85 -7.48 24.62
C PHE A 60 11.86 -6.66 23.83
N ARG A 61 12.48 -7.23 22.81
CA ARG A 61 13.55 -6.60 22.04
C ARG A 61 13.20 -6.46 20.56
N VAL A 62 12.39 -7.34 20.04
CA VAL A 62 12.07 -7.44 18.63
C VAL A 62 10.60 -7.69 18.45
N THR A 63 10.05 -7.15 17.38
CA THR A 63 8.72 -7.47 16.85
C THR A 63 8.89 -8.42 15.68
N ARG A 64 8.08 -9.47 15.61
CA ARG A 64 8.02 -10.40 14.49
C ARG A 64 6.87 -10.02 13.58
N ILE A 65 7.18 -9.91 12.30
CA ILE A 65 6.21 -9.51 11.29
C ILE A 65 6.19 -10.59 10.22
N ARG A 66 5.03 -11.15 9.97
CA ARG A 66 4.80 -12.15 8.94
C ARG A 66 4.45 -11.46 7.62
N THR A 67 5.29 -11.67 6.61
CA THR A 67 5.08 -11.11 5.27
C THR A 67 3.91 -11.83 4.57
N PHE A 68 3.53 -11.26 3.45
CA PHE A 68 2.47 -11.84 2.60
C PHE A 68 2.88 -13.15 1.94
N ASP A 69 4.17 -13.41 1.83
CA ASP A 69 4.72 -14.67 1.31
C ASP A 69 4.98 -15.70 2.43
N ASN A 70 4.41 -15.43 3.63
CA ASN A 70 4.54 -16.30 4.81
C ASN A 70 5.98 -16.40 5.34
N GLU A 71 6.80 -15.39 5.10
CA GLU A 71 8.12 -15.26 5.69
C GLU A 71 8.03 -14.43 6.98
N THR A 72 8.98 -14.63 7.90
CA THR A 72 9.04 -13.88 9.15
C THR A 72 10.20 -12.88 9.11
N ILE A 73 9.87 -11.60 9.18
CA ILE A 73 10.84 -10.52 9.41
C ILE A 73 10.91 -10.25 10.92
N THR A 74 12.14 -10.21 11.45
CA THR A 74 12.37 -9.84 12.85
C THR A 74 12.96 -8.44 12.90
N VAL A 75 12.21 -7.49 13.44
CA VAL A 75 12.53 -6.07 13.47
C VAL A 75 12.87 -5.64 14.90
N PRO A 76 13.99 -4.96 15.15
CA PRO A 76 14.27 -4.35 16.44
C PRO A 76 13.16 -3.35 16.83
N ASN A 77 12.69 -3.39 18.07
CA ASN A 77 11.60 -2.52 18.52
C ASN A 77 11.93 -1.03 18.36
N THR A 78 13.19 -0.65 18.54
CA THR A 78 13.64 0.73 18.33
C THR A 78 13.42 1.20 16.90
N GLU A 79 13.53 0.33 15.91
CA GLU A 79 13.31 0.66 14.50
C GLU A 79 11.85 1.06 14.25
N LEU A 80 10.90 0.26 14.74
CA LEU A 80 9.48 0.57 14.61
C LEU A 80 9.05 1.79 15.46
N ALA A 81 9.69 2.00 16.61
CA ALA A 81 9.35 3.11 17.50
C ALA A 81 9.91 4.47 17.04
N THR A 82 10.98 4.48 16.23
CA THR A 82 11.66 5.72 15.81
C THR A 82 11.41 6.11 14.36
N ASN A 83 10.99 5.18 13.52
CA ASN A 83 10.70 5.43 12.11
C ASN A 83 9.19 5.62 11.88
N ALA A 84 8.86 6.16 10.71
CA ALA A 84 7.46 6.22 10.29
C ALA A 84 6.95 4.83 9.96
N VAL A 85 5.83 4.47 10.57
CA VAL A 85 5.10 3.22 10.30
C VAL A 85 3.70 3.57 9.85
N THR A 86 3.25 3.01 8.73
CA THR A 86 1.87 3.11 8.29
C THR A 86 1.11 1.89 8.75
N ASN A 87 0.11 2.07 9.59
CA ASN A 87 -0.84 1.00 9.92
C ASN A 87 -2.07 1.13 9.02
N ARG A 88 -2.37 0.08 8.27
CA ARG A 88 -3.49 0.03 7.32
C ARG A 88 -4.82 -0.30 7.99
N MET A 89 -4.78 -0.81 9.21
CA MET A 89 -5.95 -1.29 9.96
C MET A 89 -6.27 -0.43 11.18
N SER A 90 -5.57 0.70 11.39
CA SER A 90 -5.80 1.56 12.54
C SER A 90 -7.09 2.39 12.48
N ASN A 91 -7.76 2.43 11.34
CA ASN A 91 -9.03 3.12 11.13
C ASN A 91 -10.12 2.13 10.71
N ASP A 92 -11.37 2.46 11.00
CA ASP A 92 -12.53 1.64 10.69
C ASP A 92 -12.77 1.43 9.19
N THR A 93 -12.13 2.23 8.34
CA THR A 93 -12.21 2.11 6.89
C THR A 93 -10.85 2.23 6.22
N LEU A 94 -10.65 1.47 5.15
CA LEU A 94 -9.46 1.55 4.29
C LEU A 94 -9.85 1.98 2.88
N ARG A 95 -9.15 2.99 2.36
CA ARG A 95 -9.36 3.44 0.98
C ARG A 95 -8.59 2.55 -0.01
N ILE A 96 -9.32 2.04 -0.99
CA ILE A 96 -8.76 1.41 -2.18
C ILE A 96 -8.74 2.45 -3.31
N SER A 97 -7.61 2.51 -4.01
CA SER A 97 -7.46 3.37 -5.20
C SER A 97 -7.00 2.50 -6.36
N THR A 98 -7.71 2.58 -7.48
CA THR A 98 -7.38 1.84 -8.70
C THR A 98 -7.44 2.79 -9.89
N THR A 99 -6.43 2.73 -10.75
CA THR A 99 -6.36 3.56 -11.95
C THR A 99 -6.70 2.72 -13.17
N PHE A 100 -7.55 3.27 -14.04
CA PHE A 100 -7.93 2.69 -15.33
C PHE A 100 -7.52 3.67 -16.43
N GLY A 101 -6.79 3.19 -17.41
CA GLY A 101 -6.49 3.95 -18.62
C GLY A 101 -7.55 3.70 -19.69
N ILE A 102 -8.13 4.75 -20.23
CA ILE A 102 -9.08 4.68 -21.38
C ILE A 102 -8.49 5.39 -22.59
N GLY A 103 -8.93 5.00 -23.79
CA GLY A 103 -8.51 5.67 -25.01
C GLY A 103 -8.98 7.12 -25.10
N TYR A 104 -8.25 7.96 -25.84
CA TYR A 104 -8.63 9.38 -26.03
C TYR A 104 -9.95 9.57 -26.79
N ALA A 105 -10.43 8.54 -27.48
CA ALA A 105 -11.70 8.56 -28.20
C ALA A 105 -12.88 8.11 -27.33
N ASP A 106 -12.61 7.52 -26.16
CA ASP A 106 -13.62 7.01 -25.24
C ASP A 106 -14.28 8.14 -24.45
N ASP A 107 -15.52 7.91 -24.03
CA ASP A 107 -16.31 8.88 -23.25
C ASP A 107 -15.93 8.79 -21.76
N ILE A 108 -15.34 9.89 -21.24
CA ILE A 108 -14.91 9.99 -19.85
C ILE A 108 -16.13 9.93 -18.90
N ASP A 109 -17.24 10.55 -19.26
CA ASP A 109 -18.42 10.62 -18.39
C ASP A 109 -19.12 9.26 -18.33
N GLU A 110 -19.21 8.56 -19.45
CA GLU A 110 -19.74 7.21 -19.49
C GLU A 110 -18.86 6.23 -18.71
N THR A 111 -17.54 6.29 -18.88
CA THR A 111 -16.62 5.47 -18.11
C THR A 111 -16.69 5.77 -16.62
N THR A 112 -16.75 7.06 -16.26
CA THR A 112 -16.91 7.48 -14.85
C THR A 112 -18.17 6.89 -14.23
N ARG A 113 -19.28 6.89 -14.96
CA ARG A 113 -20.54 6.29 -14.49
C ARG A 113 -20.39 4.78 -14.28
N ILE A 114 -19.78 4.06 -15.23
CA ILE A 114 -19.54 2.61 -15.10
C ILE A 114 -18.69 2.31 -13.84
N LEU A 115 -17.65 3.09 -13.59
CA LEU A 115 -16.79 2.93 -12.42
C LEU A 115 -17.54 3.17 -11.11
N LEU A 116 -18.40 4.21 -11.06
CA LEU A 116 -19.19 4.52 -9.87
C LEU A 116 -20.30 3.49 -9.63
N ASP A 117 -21.02 3.06 -10.67
CA ASP A 117 -22.06 2.04 -10.59
C ASP A 117 -21.48 0.70 -10.13
N ALA A 118 -20.29 0.33 -10.64
CA ALA A 118 -19.61 -0.88 -10.20
C ALA A 118 -19.22 -0.83 -8.71
N ALA A 119 -18.82 0.34 -8.20
CA ALA A 119 -18.52 0.52 -6.78
C ALA A 119 -19.79 0.49 -5.92
N ALA A 120 -20.87 1.13 -6.37
CA ALA A 120 -22.14 1.21 -5.62
C ALA A 120 -22.86 -0.15 -5.51
N GLU A 121 -22.65 -1.04 -6.46
CA GLU A 121 -23.26 -2.37 -6.47
C GLU A 121 -22.40 -3.44 -5.77
N HIS A 122 -21.16 -3.13 -5.42
CA HIS A 122 -20.28 -4.07 -4.73
C HIS A 122 -20.59 -4.14 -3.24
N GLY A 123 -20.85 -5.35 -2.74
CA GLY A 123 -21.31 -5.57 -1.36
C GLY A 123 -20.36 -5.11 -0.25
N ASP A 124 -19.05 -5.17 -0.51
CA ASP A 124 -18.02 -4.86 0.48
C ASP A 124 -17.54 -3.39 0.41
N ILE A 125 -18.02 -2.63 -0.58
CA ILE A 125 -17.70 -1.20 -0.70
C ILE A 125 -18.71 -0.38 0.08
N VAL A 126 -18.22 0.43 1.03
CA VAL A 126 -19.10 1.29 1.83
C VAL A 126 -19.60 2.49 1.05
N ALA A 127 -20.83 2.92 1.34
CA ALA A 127 -21.43 4.09 0.73
C ALA A 127 -20.92 5.42 1.33
N ASP A 128 -20.41 5.39 2.55
CA ASP A 128 -19.83 6.53 3.25
C ASP A 128 -18.46 6.12 3.85
N PRO A 129 -17.35 6.73 3.40
CA PRO A 129 -17.24 7.81 2.41
C PRO A 129 -17.63 7.38 0.98
N GLU A 130 -18.31 8.29 0.26
CA GLU A 130 -18.82 8.02 -1.09
C GLU A 130 -17.70 7.70 -2.09
N PRO A 131 -17.84 6.66 -2.93
CA PRO A 131 -16.93 6.39 -4.03
C PRO A 131 -16.79 7.57 -4.98
N SER A 132 -15.59 7.78 -5.49
CA SER A 132 -15.31 8.90 -6.40
C SER A 132 -14.38 8.49 -7.53
N VAL A 133 -14.56 9.11 -8.70
CA VAL A 133 -13.68 8.96 -9.85
C VAL A 133 -13.13 10.32 -10.25
N ARG A 134 -11.85 10.36 -10.59
CA ARG A 134 -11.20 11.59 -11.07
C ARG A 134 -10.23 11.28 -12.20
N VAL A 135 -10.11 12.20 -13.14
CA VAL A 135 -9.00 12.17 -14.09
C VAL A 135 -7.72 12.39 -13.29
N ALA A 136 -6.84 11.40 -13.30
CA ALA A 136 -5.56 11.42 -12.58
C ALA A 136 -4.43 11.97 -13.43
N GLY A 137 -4.51 11.78 -14.76
CA GLY A 137 -3.49 12.24 -15.68
C GLY A 137 -3.83 11.94 -17.12
N LEU A 138 -2.97 12.44 -18.00
CA LEU A 138 -2.97 12.14 -19.42
C LEU A 138 -1.66 11.42 -19.73
N ALA A 139 -1.75 10.15 -20.13
CA ALA A 139 -0.62 9.37 -20.58
C ALA A 139 -0.47 9.49 -22.11
N ASP A 140 0.61 8.96 -22.68
CA ASP A 140 0.87 9.08 -24.12
C ASP A 140 -0.25 8.50 -24.99
N THR A 141 -0.93 7.48 -24.51
CA THR A 141 -1.95 6.74 -25.27
C THR A 141 -3.28 6.59 -24.53
N ALA A 142 -3.39 7.10 -23.31
CA ALA A 142 -4.57 6.90 -22.47
C ALA A 142 -4.87 8.12 -21.59
N ILE A 143 -6.12 8.23 -21.17
CA ILE A 143 -6.57 9.11 -20.10
C ILE A 143 -6.70 8.26 -18.85
N ASP A 144 -5.96 8.61 -17.79
CA ASP A 144 -5.98 7.89 -16.52
C ASP A 144 -7.13 8.34 -15.64
N LEU A 145 -8.07 7.44 -15.37
CA LEU A 145 -9.16 7.63 -14.43
C LEU A 145 -8.85 6.89 -13.12
N GLN A 146 -8.77 7.61 -12.02
CA GLN A 146 -8.58 7.03 -10.70
C GLN A 146 -9.91 6.89 -9.97
N ALA A 147 -10.34 5.65 -9.78
CA ALA A 147 -11.44 5.28 -8.88
C ALA A 147 -10.93 5.15 -7.45
N ARG A 148 -11.69 5.69 -6.49
CA ARG A 148 -11.42 5.65 -5.06
C ARG A 148 -12.67 5.23 -4.34
N PHE A 149 -12.57 4.22 -3.51
CA PHE A 149 -13.66 3.70 -2.69
C PHE A 149 -13.10 3.13 -1.38
N TRP A 150 -13.95 2.81 -0.44
CA TRP A 150 -13.55 2.36 0.91
C TRP A 150 -14.22 1.05 1.26
N ILE A 151 -13.51 0.24 2.03
CA ILE A 151 -14.00 -0.97 2.69
C ILE A 151 -14.03 -0.74 4.19
N ALA A 152 -14.98 -1.37 4.91
CA ALA A 152 -15.04 -1.34 6.36
C ALA A 152 -14.24 -2.48 6.97
N ASP A 153 -13.83 -2.33 8.23
CA ASP A 153 -13.11 -3.36 9.02
C ASP A 153 -12.02 -4.07 8.20
N PRO A 154 -11.07 -3.31 7.61
CA PRO A 154 -10.22 -3.81 6.55
C PRO A 154 -9.28 -4.90 7.06
N ASP A 155 -9.32 -6.06 6.41
CA ASP A 155 -8.21 -6.98 6.42
C ASP A 155 -7.55 -7.04 5.02
N ARG A 156 -6.43 -7.73 4.92
CA ARG A 156 -5.71 -7.79 3.65
C ARG A 156 -6.40 -8.69 2.62
N GLU A 157 -7.01 -9.77 3.07
CA GLU A 157 -7.69 -10.70 2.17
C GLU A 157 -8.87 -9.97 1.52
N GLU A 158 -9.70 -9.31 2.33
CA GLU A 158 -10.81 -8.50 1.88
C GLU A 158 -10.36 -7.36 0.95
N PHE A 159 -9.29 -6.63 1.31
CA PHE A 159 -8.71 -5.61 0.42
C PHE A 159 -8.34 -6.17 -0.96
N SER A 160 -7.68 -7.34 -0.99
CA SER A 160 -7.20 -7.94 -2.24
C SER A 160 -8.34 -8.51 -3.08
N VAL A 161 -9.31 -9.15 -2.43
CA VAL A 161 -10.50 -9.74 -3.07
C VAL A 161 -11.37 -8.64 -3.64
N THR A 162 -11.80 -7.67 -2.82
CA THR A 162 -12.65 -6.55 -3.23
C THR A 162 -12.03 -5.77 -4.39
N ARG A 163 -10.73 -5.46 -4.30
CA ARG A 163 -10.03 -4.79 -5.39
C ARG A 163 -10.04 -5.61 -6.69
N SER A 164 -9.80 -6.91 -6.60
CA SER A 164 -9.77 -7.80 -7.76
C SER A 164 -11.16 -7.96 -8.40
N GLU A 165 -12.19 -8.11 -7.59
CA GLU A 165 -13.58 -8.24 -8.04
C GLU A 165 -14.07 -6.94 -8.69
N TYR A 166 -13.77 -5.80 -8.08
CA TYR A 166 -14.07 -4.49 -8.65
C TYR A 166 -13.42 -4.31 -10.02
N ILE A 167 -12.10 -4.60 -10.16
CA ILE A 167 -11.39 -4.51 -11.45
C ILE A 167 -12.04 -5.42 -12.50
N ARG A 168 -12.43 -6.64 -12.12
CA ARG A 168 -13.10 -7.58 -13.03
C ARG A 168 -14.43 -7.03 -13.50
N THR A 169 -15.29 -6.60 -12.59
CA THR A 169 -16.61 -6.03 -12.89
C THR A 169 -16.49 -4.83 -13.83
N VAL A 170 -15.57 -3.91 -13.53
CA VAL A 170 -15.29 -2.75 -14.39
C VAL A 170 -14.83 -3.18 -15.77
N THR A 171 -13.91 -4.13 -15.85
CA THR A 171 -13.39 -4.62 -17.14
C THR A 171 -14.49 -5.23 -18.00
N GLU A 172 -15.40 -6.00 -17.40
CA GLU A 172 -16.53 -6.59 -18.11
C GLU A 172 -17.49 -5.52 -18.63
N ARG A 173 -17.89 -4.57 -17.79
CA ARG A 173 -18.80 -3.48 -18.16
C ARG A 173 -18.22 -2.54 -19.23
N CYS A 174 -16.95 -2.18 -19.10
CA CYS A 174 -16.28 -1.36 -20.11
C CYS A 174 -16.22 -2.07 -21.46
N ARG A 175 -15.94 -3.38 -21.48
CA ARG A 175 -15.96 -4.18 -22.71
C ARG A 175 -17.36 -4.23 -23.34
N GLU A 176 -18.42 -4.36 -22.55
CA GLU A 176 -19.81 -4.34 -23.02
C GLU A 176 -20.20 -2.96 -23.61
N ALA A 177 -19.67 -1.88 -23.03
CA ALA A 177 -19.85 -0.52 -23.52
C ALA A 177 -18.94 -0.15 -24.69
N GLY A 178 -18.02 -1.05 -25.10
CA GLY A 178 -17.06 -0.78 -26.18
C GLY A 178 -15.91 0.15 -25.81
N ILE A 179 -15.68 0.36 -24.50
CA ILE A 179 -14.58 1.17 -23.96
C ILE A 179 -13.32 0.32 -23.88
N ASP A 180 -12.23 0.81 -24.42
CA ASP A 180 -10.94 0.11 -24.42
C ASP A 180 -10.10 0.48 -23.19
N LEU A 181 -9.97 -0.47 -22.24
CA LEU A 181 -9.11 -0.33 -21.07
C LEU A 181 -7.66 -0.73 -21.34
N SER A 182 -7.28 -1.01 -22.58
CA SER A 182 -5.91 -1.36 -22.91
C SER A 182 -5.03 -0.11 -22.88
N THR A 183 -3.95 -0.15 -22.11
CA THR A 183 -2.92 0.89 -22.12
C THR A 183 -2.05 0.88 -23.38
N THR A 184 -2.30 -0.08 -24.27
CA THR A 184 -1.58 -0.24 -25.53
C THR A 184 -2.56 0.04 -26.67
N SER A 185 -2.60 1.28 -27.16
CA SER A 185 -3.34 1.58 -28.39
C SER A 185 -2.77 0.77 -29.54
N GLN A 186 -3.50 -0.24 -29.96
CA GLN A 186 -3.32 -0.76 -31.31
C GLN A 186 -3.94 0.28 -32.25
N HIS A 187 -3.12 1.18 -32.77
CA HIS A 187 -3.52 1.98 -33.90
C HIS A 187 -3.70 1.03 -35.09
N SER A 188 -4.92 0.59 -35.33
CA SER A 188 -5.26 0.02 -36.64
C SER A 188 -5.25 1.16 -37.63
N ILE A 189 -4.17 1.28 -38.37
CA ILE A 189 -4.11 2.18 -39.54
C ILE A 189 -4.97 1.49 -40.62
N SER A 190 -6.25 1.86 -40.70
CA SER A 190 -7.10 1.56 -41.84
C SER A 190 -7.01 2.73 -42.81
N GLY A 191 -6.16 2.61 -43.82
CA GLY A 191 -6.05 3.56 -44.90
C GLY A 191 -5.85 2.79 -46.21
N ASP A 192 -6.54 3.20 -47.28
CA ASP A 192 -6.24 2.73 -48.63
C ASP A 192 -4.86 3.24 -49.02
N LEU A 193 -3.88 2.34 -49.08
CA LEU A 193 -2.55 2.60 -49.67
C LEU A 193 -2.68 2.66 -51.19
N THR A 194 -2.74 3.88 -51.73
CA THR A 194 -2.53 4.07 -53.18
C THR A 194 -1.03 4.08 -53.44
N VAL A 195 -0.49 2.99 -53.95
CA VAL A 195 0.90 2.93 -54.45
C VAL A 195 0.92 3.53 -55.85
N GLU A 196 1.43 4.76 -56.02
CA GLU A 196 1.80 5.29 -57.32
C GLU A 196 3.13 4.63 -57.74
N ASP A 197 3.07 3.86 -58.79
CA ASP A 197 4.25 3.28 -59.43
C ASP A 197 4.99 4.41 -60.19
N VAL A 198 6.09 4.88 -59.62
CA VAL A 198 6.97 5.84 -60.30
C VAL A 198 7.84 5.05 -61.26
N GLY A 199 7.32 4.91 -62.47
CA GLY A 199 8.03 4.25 -63.54
C GLY A 199 9.40 4.87 -63.81
N GLU A 200 10.37 4.00 -63.97
CA GLU A 200 11.76 4.30 -64.39
C GLU A 200 11.78 5.15 -65.63
N ALA A 201 12.58 6.25 -65.61
CA ALA A 201 13.03 7.00 -66.78
C ALA A 201 14.56 6.90 -66.86
#